data_c2f0c1c0ee584fa8319fc73d4fd119ef
#
_entry.id   c2f0c1c0ee584fa8319fc73d4fd119ef
#
_cell.length_a   1.000
_cell.length_b   1.000
_cell.length_c   1.000
_cell.angle_alpha   90.00
_cell.angle_beta   90.00
_cell.angle_gamma   90.00
#
_symmetry.space_group_name_H-M   'P 1'
#
loop_
_entity.id
_entity.type
_entity.pdbx_description
1 polymer ?
#
loop_
_entity_poly.entity_id
_entity_poly.type
_entity_poly.pdbx_seq_one_letter_code
_entity_poly.pdbx_strand_id
1 'polypeptide(L)'
;MAPTRKRAGCLLIGEIALNLNEINFSFGGLHCLRDFGCIYVENKGHAITPKIRRNEYDISGTPGTILMPGDLPETLEFDGTLFFIRDPPSQAAAQQQLRRIAAWLTNGRQRLIFDYEPLRYYMASVDDELNWGFSDWIDGGLDVTFTAQPYAYALDETTASATTSGTSAQINFVLTTGAPAPIRAEVLNTGTAPITGATLTAGGNAVQLSGMNIASGDALLIDMEPPIGAAFSDGENALPYAARFDYLTARHGPQSISATLAYGSGTKGAKITIKARGRF
;
A
#
# COMPACT_ATOMS: atom_id res chain seq x y z
N MET A 1 2.48 55.76 -1.84
CA MET A 1 2.01 54.80 -2.85
C MET A 1 2.57 53.46 -2.46
N ALA A 2 1.81 52.64 -1.76
CA ALA A 2 2.24 51.35 -1.26
C ALA A 2 2.23 50.30 -2.41
N PRO A 3 3.22 49.43 -2.52
CA PRO A 3 3.23 48.41 -3.55
C PRO A 3 2.12 47.36 -3.28
N THR A 4 1.28 47.16 -4.28
CA THR A 4 0.19 46.18 -4.27
C THR A 4 0.78 44.79 -4.09
N ARG A 5 0.56 44.19 -2.93
CA ARG A 5 0.92 42.79 -2.60
C ARG A 5 0.25 41.86 -3.62
N LYS A 6 1.03 41.19 -4.45
CA LYS A 6 0.59 40.00 -5.19
C LYS A 6 0.46 38.88 -4.19
N ARG A 7 -0.77 38.51 -3.84
CA ARG A 7 -1.07 37.35 -2.98
C ARG A 7 -0.58 36.08 -3.65
N ALA A 8 0.13 35.24 -2.91
CA ALA A 8 0.52 33.88 -3.31
C ALA A 8 -0.67 32.91 -3.44
N GLY A 9 -1.82 33.39 -3.81
CA GLY A 9 -3.04 32.62 -4.06
C GLY A 9 -3.51 32.66 -5.51
N CYS A 10 -2.74 33.26 -6.40
CA CYS A 10 -3.09 33.29 -7.82
C CYS A 10 -1.79 33.29 -8.64
N LEU A 11 -1.16 32.15 -8.75
CA LEU A 11 -0.23 31.88 -9.82
C LEU A 11 -1.06 31.68 -11.10
N LEU A 12 -1.39 32.81 -11.73
CA LEU A 12 -1.80 32.84 -13.14
C LEU A 12 -0.55 32.52 -13.98
N ILE A 13 -0.22 31.28 -14.11
CA ILE A 13 0.63 30.79 -15.20
C ILE A 13 -0.33 30.52 -16.35
N GLY A 14 -0.51 31.53 -17.21
CA GLY A 14 -1.26 31.48 -18.47
C GLY A 14 -2.57 30.70 -18.39
N GLU A 15 -3.72 31.38 -18.29
CA GLU A 15 -5.13 30.97 -18.53
C GLU A 15 -5.59 29.53 -18.21
N ILE A 16 -4.82 28.76 -17.45
CA ILE A 16 -5.28 27.47 -16.89
C ILE A 16 -5.73 27.80 -15.47
N ALA A 17 -7.02 27.80 -15.21
CA ALA A 17 -7.57 27.74 -13.86
C ALA A 17 -7.08 26.44 -13.23
N LEU A 18 -6.01 26.49 -12.43
CA LEU A 18 -5.56 25.37 -11.62
C LEU A 18 -6.73 24.96 -10.72
N ASN A 19 -7.25 23.76 -10.95
CA ASN A 19 -8.23 23.17 -10.06
C ASN A 19 -7.50 22.82 -8.75
N LEU A 20 -7.57 23.69 -7.75
CA LEU A 20 -6.89 23.55 -6.46
C LEU A 20 -7.21 22.21 -5.77
N ASN A 21 -8.29 21.54 -6.17
CA ASN A 21 -8.63 20.21 -5.65
C ASN A 21 -7.77 19.09 -6.23
N GLU A 22 -7.10 19.29 -7.36
CA GLU A 22 -6.35 18.25 -8.06
C GLU A 22 -4.88 18.17 -7.64
N ILE A 23 -4.35 19.16 -6.95
CA ILE A 23 -2.93 19.23 -6.53
C ILE A 23 -2.71 18.88 -5.05
N ASN A 24 -3.77 18.52 -4.33
CA ASN A 24 -3.72 18.26 -2.90
C ASN A 24 -3.62 16.73 -2.59
N PHE A 25 -3.60 16.40 -1.32
CA PHE A 25 -3.53 15.02 -0.87
C PHE A 25 -4.34 14.77 0.39
N SER A 26 -4.62 13.49 0.64
CA SER A 26 -5.10 12.96 1.91
C SER A 26 -4.03 12.08 2.54
N PHE A 27 -3.78 12.24 3.84
CA PHE A 27 -2.85 11.43 4.62
C PHE A 27 -3.52 10.93 5.88
N GLY A 28 -3.51 9.61 6.11
CA GLY A 28 -4.20 9.01 7.26
C GLY A 28 -5.71 9.26 7.31
N GLY A 29 -6.35 9.52 6.15
CA GLY A 29 -7.78 9.80 6.04
C GLY A 29 -8.17 11.27 6.22
N LEU A 30 -7.23 12.16 6.56
CA LEU A 30 -7.44 13.61 6.63
C LEU A 30 -6.85 14.29 5.39
N HIS A 31 -7.50 15.33 4.92
CA HIS A 31 -7.18 16.03 3.68
C HIS A 31 -6.55 17.40 3.95
N CYS A 32 -5.43 17.75 3.29
CA CYS A 32 -4.70 18.98 3.55
C CYS A 32 -5.55 20.22 3.37
N LEU A 33 -6.39 20.29 2.33
CA LEU A 33 -7.25 21.44 2.07
C LEU A 33 -8.49 21.47 2.98
N ARG A 34 -9.26 20.38 3.04
CA ARG A 34 -10.55 20.33 3.74
C ARG A 34 -10.41 20.42 5.25
N ASP A 35 -9.40 19.76 5.82
CA ASP A 35 -9.27 19.59 7.28
C ASP A 35 -8.28 20.60 7.88
N PHE A 36 -7.32 21.08 7.08
CA PHE A 36 -6.26 21.99 7.55
C PHE A 36 -6.20 23.32 6.81
N GLY A 37 -6.96 23.51 5.72
CA GLY A 37 -6.97 24.77 4.96
C GLY A 37 -5.65 25.08 4.27
N CYS A 38 -4.87 24.03 3.93
CA CYS A 38 -3.59 24.15 3.25
C CYS A 38 -3.68 23.65 1.82
N ILE A 39 -2.88 24.24 0.93
CA ILE A 39 -2.60 23.69 -0.41
C ILE A 39 -1.19 23.11 -0.41
N TYR A 40 -1.02 22.03 -1.17
CA TYR A 40 0.26 21.38 -1.38
C TYR A 40 0.82 21.73 -2.75
N VAL A 41 2.10 22.06 -2.81
CA VAL A 41 2.82 22.34 -4.05
C VAL A 41 4.06 21.45 -4.09
N GLU A 42 4.16 20.60 -5.10
CA GLU A 42 5.35 19.76 -5.30
C GLU A 42 6.55 20.61 -5.71
N ASN A 43 7.67 20.45 -5.02
CA ASN A 43 8.92 21.17 -5.29
C ASN A 43 9.76 20.49 -6.38
N LYS A 44 9.68 19.16 -6.46
CA LYS A 44 10.35 18.33 -7.47
C LYS A 44 9.29 17.49 -8.15
N GLY A 45 9.45 17.18 -9.42
CA GLY A 45 8.47 16.37 -10.14
C GLY A 45 8.14 15.05 -9.41
N HIS A 46 6.91 14.58 -9.58
CA HIS A 46 6.38 13.37 -8.97
C HIS A 46 7.19 12.13 -9.37
N ALA A 47 7.71 11.39 -8.39
CA ALA A 47 8.45 10.17 -8.63
C ALA A 47 7.48 9.03 -9.02
N ILE A 48 7.53 8.58 -10.27
CA ILE A 48 6.65 7.52 -10.79
C ILE A 48 7.22 6.12 -10.51
N THR A 49 8.55 6.00 -10.47
CA THR A 49 9.24 4.73 -10.27
C THR A 49 10.29 4.85 -9.18
N PRO A 50 10.44 3.84 -8.32
CA PRO A 50 11.51 3.82 -7.34
C PRO A 50 12.88 3.66 -8.02
N LYS A 51 13.93 4.15 -7.38
CA LYS A 51 15.28 3.77 -7.73
C LYS A 51 15.47 2.29 -7.41
N ILE A 52 16.24 1.60 -8.24
CA ILE A 52 16.58 0.20 -8.01
C ILE A 52 17.98 0.14 -7.44
N ARG A 53 18.09 -0.37 -6.22
CA ARG A 53 19.39 -0.68 -5.61
C ARG A 53 19.91 -1.96 -6.24
N ARG A 54 20.98 -1.81 -7.04
CA ARG A 54 21.66 -2.92 -7.69
C ARG A 54 22.85 -3.37 -6.86
N ASN A 55 23.01 -4.67 -6.76
CA ASN A 55 24.22 -5.26 -6.17
C ASN A 55 25.20 -5.52 -7.31
N GLU A 56 26.15 -4.59 -7.49
CA GLU A 56 27.20 -4.67 -8.53
C GLU A 56 28.54 -4.97 -7.88
N TYR A 57 29.31 -5.86 -8.50
CA TYR A 57 30.66 -6.19 -8.05
C TYR A 57 31.65 -6.01 -9.20
N ASP A 58 32.73 -5.29 -8.94
CA ASP A 58 33.87 -5.17 -9.83
C ASP A 58 34.79 -6.35 -9.66
N ILE A 59 35.10 -7.05 -10.76
CA ILE A 59 36.16 -8.07 -10.75
C ILE A 59 37.43 -7.45 -11.26
N SER A 60 38.50 -7.48 -10.43
CA SER A 60 39.81 -6.95 -10.80
C SER A 60 40.31 -7.64 -12.06
N GLY A 61 40.68 -6.83 -13.06
CA GLY A 61 41.19 -7.32 -14.34
C GLY A 61 40.18 -7.68 -15.40
N THR A 62 38.86 -7.52 -15.11
CA THR A 62 37.79 -7.74 -16.08
C THR A 62 37.07 -6.41 -16.34
N PRO A 63 36.87 -5.95 -17.58
CA PRO A 63 36.08 -4.76 -17.85
C PRO A 63 34.59 -5.02 -17.58
N GLY A 64 33.96 -4.11 -16.80
CA GLY A 64 32.55 -4.16 -16.47
C GLY A 64 32.25 -4.75 -15.09
N THR A 65 30.99 -4.58 -14.64
CA THR A 65 30.47 -5.05 -13.36
C THR A 65 29.64 -6.33 -13.52
N ILE A 66 29.68 -7.19 -12.53
CA ILE A 66 28.76 -8.34 -12.44
C ILE A 66 27.56 -7.93 -11.61
N LEU A 67 26.34 -8.07 -12.18
CA LEU A 67 25.08 -7.89 -11.47
C LEU A 67 24.77 -9.16 -10.69
N MET A 68 24.64 -9.02 -9.37
CA MET A 68 24.15 -10.11 -8.52
C MET A 68 22.62 -10.11 -8.45
N PRO A 69 21.97 -11.27 -8.35
CA PRO A 69 20.52 -11.34 -8.14
C PRO A 69 20.13 -10.67 -6.82
N GLY A 70 18.98 -10.01 -6.81
CA GLY A 70 18.44 -9.41 -5.59
C GLY A 70 18.31 -7.89 -5.65
N ASP A 71 18.13 -7.34 -6.86
CA ASP A 71 17.76 -5.94 -7.04
C ASP A 71 16.49 -5.62 -6.23
N LEU A 72 16.57 -4.61 -5.38
CA LEU A 72 15.47 -4.18 -4.53
C LEU A 72 15.08 -2.74 -4.88
N PRO A 73 13.78 -2.47 -5.08
CA PRO A 73 13.30 -1.12 -5.23
C PRO A 73 13.51 -0.35 -3.91
N GLU A 74 14.03 0.87 -4.01
CA GLU A 74 14.16 1.80 -2.89
C GLU A 74 12.83 2.52 -2.62
N THR A 75 12.78 3.25 -1.51
CA THR A 75 11.64 4.12 -1.18
C THR A 75 11.44 5.21 -2.23
N LEU A 76 10.19 5.63 -2.41
CA LEU A 76 9.84 6.82 -3.16
C LEU A 76 9.85 8.02 -2.22
N GLU A 77 10.28 9.17 -2.72
CA GLU A 77 10.27 10.44 -1.99
C GLU A 77 9.39 11.44 -2.75
N PHE A 78 8.49 12.09 -2.02
CA PHE A 78 7.65 13.17 -2.53
C PHE A 78 7.91 14.43 -1.71
N ASP A 79 8.61 15.37 -2.35
CA ASP A 79 8.97 16.66 -1.74
C ASP A 79 7.96 17.73 -2.14
N GLY A 80 7.46 18.47 -1.18
CA GLY A 80 6.58 19.60 -1.45
C GLY A 80 6.46 20.55 -0.27
N THR A 81 5.74 21.61 -0.49
CA THR A 81 5.50 22.66 0.50
C THR A 81 4.02 22.88 0.71
N LEU A 82 3.59 22.92 1.95
CA LEU A 82 2.23 23.28 2.35
C LEU A 82 2.14 24.77 2.63
N PHE A 83 1.15 25.43 2.01
CA PHE A 83 0.86 26.85 2.20
C PHE A 83 -0.54 27.01 2.78
N PHE A 84 -0.72 27.99 3.67
CA PHE A 84 -2.06 28.38 4.12
C PHE A 84 -2.81 29.12 3.00
N ILE A 85 -4.08 28.74 2.76
CA ILE A 85 -4.95 29.45 1.80
C ILE A 85 -5.42 30.78 2.38
N ARG A 86 -5.68 30.79 3.69
CA ARG A 86 -6.15 31.98 4.40
C ARG A 86 -5.17 32.31 5.51
N ASP A 87 -4.86 33.60 5.63
CA ASP A 87 -4.03 34.08 6.71
C ASP A 87 -4.68 33.75 8.06
N PRO A 88 -3.95 33.12 8.98
CA PRO A 88 -4.43 32.92 10.34
C PRO A 88 -4.72 34.29 11.02
N PRO A 89 -5.75 34.37 11.87
CA PRO A 89 -6.17 35.67 12.46
C PRO A 89 -5.15 36.25 13.45
N SER A 90 -4.20 35.46 13.90
CA SER A 90 -3.13 35.86 14.83
C SER A 90 -1.94 34.90 14.75
N GLN A 91 -0.79 35.38 15.23
CA GLN A 91 0.41 34.50 15.36
C GLN A 91 0.16 33.26 16.21
N ALA A 92 -0.59 33.39 17.31
CA ALA A 92 -0.94 32.28 18.16
C ALA A 92 -1.80 31.23 17.44
N ALA A 93 -2.76 31.69 16.61
CA ALA A 93 -3.59 30.82 15.80
C ALA A 93 -2.75 30.09 14.71
N ALA A 94 -1.80 30.79 14.07
CA ALA A 94 -0.87 30.21 13.13
C ALA A 94 -0.04 29.10 13.78
N GLN A 95 0.55 29.35 14.93
CA GLN A 95 1.35 28.38 15.67
C GLN A 95 0.52 27.17 16.11
N GLN A 96 -0.72 27.37 16.54
CA GLN A 96 -1.61 26.27 16.90
C GLN A 96 -1.95 25.40 15.68
N GLN A 97 -2.21 26.02 14.53
CA GLN A 97 -2.50 25.31 13.29
C GLN A 97 -1.28 24.51 12.80
N LEU A 98 -0.08 25.10 12.82
CA LEU A 98 1.16 24.40 12.49
C LEU A 98 1.41 23.18 13.37
N ARG A 99 1.18 23.29 14.69
CA ARG A 99 1.30 22.15 15.61
C ARG A 99 0.29 21.04 15.30
N ARG A 100 -0.94 21.41 14.90
CA ARG A 100 -1.95 20.42 14.47
C ARG A 100 -1.53 19.70 13.19
N ILE A 101 -0.98 20.44 12.22
CA ILE A 101 -0.46 19.88 10.96
C ILE A 101 0.73 18.97 11.26
N ALA A 102 1.67 19.42 12.09
CA ALA A 102 2.82 18.61 12.48
C ALA A 102 2.38 17.30 13.16
N ALA A 103 1.46 17.36 14.12
CA ALA A 103 0.93 16.16 14.79
C ALA A 103 0.21 15.21 13.82
N TRP A 104 -0.47 15.74 12.80
CA TRP A 104 -1.11 14.95 11.76
C TRP A 104 -0.08 14.24 10.87
N LEU A 105 0.92 14.96 10.38
CA LEU A 105 1.92 14.43 9.44
C LEU A 105 2.90 13.45 10.10
N THR A 106 3.22 13.64 11.38
CA THR A 106 4.15 12.79 12.12
C THR A 106 3.49 11.57 12.79
N ASN A 107 2.24 11.26 12.45
CA ASN A 107 1.49 10.12 13.01
C ASN A 107 1.89 8.76 12.39
N GLY A 108 3.18 8.57 12.14
CA GLY A 108 3.75 7.33 11.59
C GLY A 108 3.35 7.04 10.15
N ARG A 109 3.51 5.78 9.75
CA ARG A 109 3.23 5.36 8.37
C ARG A 109 1.74 5.25 8.11
N GLN A 110 1.23 6.02 7.14
CA GLN A 110 -0.18 6.14 6.77
C GLN A 110 -0.37 6.03 5.26
N ARG A 111 -1.64 5.95 4.84
CA ARG A 111 -1.99 6.03 3.41
C ARG A 111 -1.92 7.48 2.95
N LEU A 112 -1.12 7.71 1.92
CA LEU A 112 -1.03 8.97 1.18
C LEU A 112 -1.77 8.80 -0.14
N ILE A 113 -2.77 9.62 -0.41
CA ILE A 113 -3.57 9.62 -1.63
C ILE A 113 -3.51 11.02 -2.22
N PHE A 114 -2.99 11.15 -3.42
CA PHE A 114 -3.01 12.41 -4.17
C PHE A 114 -4.34 12.58 -4.91
N ASP A 115 -4.86 13.80 -4.96
CA ASP A 115 -6.16 14.10 -5.57
C ASP A 115 -6.19 13.83 -7.08
N TYR A 116 -5.05 13.96 -7.75
CA TYR A 116 -4.91 13.63 -9.18
C TYR A 116 -4.79 12.11 -9.45
N GLU A 117 -4.59 11.28 -8.40
CA GLU A 117 -4.54 9.81 -8.52
C GLU A 117 -5.43 9.14 -7.46
N PRO A 118 -6.75 9.39 -7.46
CA PRO A 118 -7.65 9.03 -6.35
C PRO A 118 -7.89 7.52 -6.22
N LEU A 119 -7.53 6.73 -7.23
CA LEU A 119 -7.70 5.27 -7.22
C LEU A 119 -6.49 4.51 -6.66
N ARG A 120 -5.45 5.23 -6.24
CA ARG A 120 -4.21 4.67 -5.70
C ARG A 120 -3.81 5.35 -4.41
N TYR A 121 -3.03 4.64 -3.61
CA TYR A 121 -2.41 5.21 -2.41
C TYR A 121 -0.97 4.71 -2.26
N TYR A 122 -0.18 5.49 -1.58
CA TYR A 122 1.17 5.13 -1.14
C TYR A 122 1.16 4.91 0.37
N MET A 123 1.92 3.92 0.85
CA MET A 123 2.19 3.78 2.28
C MET A 123 3.39 4.64 2.62
N ALA A 124 3.15 5.81 3.17
CA ALA A 124 4.14 6.84 3.41
C ALA A 124 4.24 7.24 4.88
N SER A 125 5.39 7.78 5.26
CA SER A 125 5.65 8.47 6.52
C SER A 125 6.36 9.78 6.26
N VAL A 126 6.28 10.70 7.20
CA VAL A 126 7.09 11.91 7.24
C VAL A 126 8.09 11.70 8.37
N ASP A 127 9.34 11.44 8.00
CA ASP A 127 10.38 11.04 8.95
C ASP A 127 11.34 12.22 9.24
N ASP A 128 11.32 13.26 8.40
CA ASP A 128 12.17 14.44 8.53
C ASP A 128 11.58 15.47 9.48
N GLU A 129 12.42 16.39 9.93
CA GLU A 129 12.04 17.55 10.72
C GLU A 129 11.17 18.49 9.89
N LEU A 130 9.99 18.85 10.42
CA LEU A 130 9.08 19.79 9.77
C LEU A 130 9.49 21.24 10.09
N ASN A 131 9.98 21.95 9.11
CA ASN A 131 10.46 23.32 9.24
C ASN A 131 9.52 24.29 8.53
N TRP A 132 9.05 25.30 9.27
CA TRP A 132 8.31 26.42 8.72
C TRP A 132 9.28 27.51 8.24
N GLY A 133 9.45 27.59 6.93
CA GLY A 133 10.21 28.66 6.30
C GLY A 133 9.35 29.91 6.12
N PHE A 134 9.66 31.01 6.80
CA PHE A 134 8.89 32.24 6.72
C PHE A 134 9.77 33.48 6.65
N SER A 135 9.29 34.47 5.93
CA SER A 135 9.77 35.84 6.05
C SER A 135 9.05 36.60 7.17
N ASP A 136 7.82 36.14 7.46
CA ASP A 136 6.99 36.61 8.58
C ASP A 136 6.04 35.44 8.95
N TRP A 137 5.32 35.50 10.08
CA TRP A 137 4.46 34.42 10.58
C TRP A 137 3.21 34.13 9.72
N ILE A 138 2.90 35.00 8.74
CA ILE A 138 1.80 34.84 7.78
C ILE A 138 2.29 34.27 6.46
N ASP A 139 3.40 34.80 5.95
CA ASP A 139 3.95 34.47 4.65
C ASP A 139 5.03 33.39 4.80
N GLY A 140 4.65 32.14 4.67
CA GLY A 140 5.58 31.04 4.77
C GLY A 140 5.01 29.74 4.22
N GLY A 141 5.88 28.73 4.18
CA GLY A 141 5.54 27.39 3.76
C GLY A 141 6.12 26.35 4.70
N LEU A 142 5.42 25.25 4.88
CA LEU A 142 5.88 24.07 5.61
C LEU A 142 6.41 23.08 4.60
N ASP A 143 7.72 22.88 4.58
CA ASP A 143 8.32 21.87 3.75
C ASP A 143 8.06 20.48 4.31
N VAL A 144 7.62 19.58 3.44
CA VAL A 144 7.23 18.21 3.79
C VAL A 144 7.83 17.24 2.79
N THR A 145 8.56 16.26 3.28
CA THR A 145 9.05 15.13 2.49
C THR A 145 8.36 13.86 2.95
N PHE A 146 7.60 13.25 2.05
CA PHE A 146 7.01 11.93 2.30
C PHE A 146 7.97 10.86 1.82
N THR A 147 8.34 9.95 2.72
CA THR A 147 9.05 8.72 2.39
C THR A 147 8.05 7.59 2.26
N ALA A 148 7.85 7.10 1.05
CA ALA A 148 6.85 6.09 0.73
C ALA A 148 7.47 4.75 0.37
N GLN A 149 6.72 3.67 0.55
CA GLN A 149 7.08 2.37 0.01
C GLN A 149 7.16 2.41 -1.53
N PRO A 150 7.94 1.51 -2.16
CA PRO A 150 8.30 1.61 -3.58
C PRO A 150 7.14 1.43 -4.56
N TYR A 151 5.95 1.14 -4.10
CA TYR A 151 4.80 0.91 -4.96
C TYR A 151 3.61 1.79 -4.58
N ALA A 152 2.89 2.26 -5.60
CA ALA A 152 1.51 2.70 -5.44
C ALA A 152 0.60 1.47 -5.36
N TYR A 153 -0.36 1.48 -4.45
CA TYR A 153 -1.31 0.39 -4.24
C TYR A 153 -2.68 0.79 -4.77
N ALA A 154 -3.36 -0.12 -5.46
CA ALA A 154 -4.76 0.10 -5.83
C ALA A 154 -5.60 0.35 -4.57
N LEU A 155 -6.52 1.31 -4.63
CA LEU A 155 -7.42 1.60 -3.50
C LEU A 155 -8.32 0.39 -3.23
N ASP A 156 -8.87 -0.19 -4.30
CA ASP A 156 -9.72 -1.36 -4.24
C ASP A 156 -8.90 -2.66 -4.29
N GLU A 157 -9.40 -3.66 -3.61
CA GLU A 157 -8.84 -5.00 -3.58
C GLU A 157 -9.65 -5.93 -4.48
N THR A 158 -8.98 -6.63 -5.38
CA THR A 158 -9.60 -7.67 -6.19
C THR A 158 -9.90 -8.87 -5.32
N THR A 159 -11.16 -9.28 -5.27
CA THR A 159 -11.62 -10.45 -4.49
C THR A 159 -12.29 -11.44 -5.42
N ALA A 160 -11.91 -12.71 -5.30
CA ALA A 160 -12.56 -13.81 -5.99
C ALA A 160 -12.79 -14.99 -5.04
N SER A 161 -13.85 -15.74 -5.23
CA SER A 161 -14.13 -16.89 -4.39
C SER A 161 -14.69 -18.07 -5.19
N ALA A 162 -14.44 -19.27 -4.71
CA ALA A 162 -15.04 -20.50 -5.19
C ALA A 162 -15.53 -21.34 -4.01
N THR A 163 -16.66 -22.01 -4.19
CA THR A 163 -17.19 -22.98 -3.23
C THR A 163 -17.09 -24.37 -3.81
N THR A 164 -16.69 -25.33 -2.99
CA THR A 164 -16.60 -26.74 -3.39
C THR A 164 -17.19 -27.67 -2.34
N SER A 165 -17.85 -28.71 -2.80
CA SER A 165 -18.24 -29.87 -1.99
C SER A 165 -17.30 -31.07 -2.20
N GLY A 166 -16.24 -30.89 -2.99
CA GLY A 166 -15.19 -31.88 -3.29
C GLY A 166 -13.88 -31.54 -2.58
N THR A 167 -12.81 -32.14 -3.10
CA THR A 167 -11.45 -31.95 -2.61
C THR A 167 -10.64 -30.92 -3.38
N SER A 168 -11.21 -30.31 -4.41
CA SER A 168 -10.51 -29.32 -5.23
C SER A 168 -11.43 -28.16 -5.62
N ALA A 169 -10.83 -27.00 -5.79
CA ALA A 169 -11.48 -25.81 -6.33
C ALA A 169 -10.49 -25.04 -7.20
N GLN A 170 -11.01 -24.31 -8.19
CA GLN A 170 -10.22 -23.38 -9.00
C GLN A 170 -10.84 -22.00 -8.88
N ILE A 171 -10.01 -21.01 -8.56
CA ILE A 171 -10.39 -19.62 -8.39
C ILE A 171 -9.75 -18.82 -9.51
N ASN A 172 -10.58 -18.21 -10.36
CA ASN A 172 -10.13 -17.41 -11.48
C ASN A 172 -10.49 -15.95 -11.24
N PHE A 173 -9.56 -15.03 -11.52
CA PHE A 173 -9.77 -13.60 -11.45
C PHE A 173 -8.84 -12.86 -12.41
N VAL A 174 -9.10 -11.59 -12.61
CA VAL A 174 -8.23 -10.70 -13.40
C VAL A 174 -7.68 -9.64 -12.47
N LEU A 175 -6.34 -9.49 -12.47
CA LEU A 175 -5.66 -8.48 -11.67
C LEU A 175 -5.00 -7.44 -12.57
N THR A 176 -5.22 -6.17 -12.27
CA THR A 176 -4.46 -5.07 -12.86
C THR A 176 -3.35 -4.67 -11.89
N THR A 177 -2.11 -4.85 -12.29
CA THR A 177 -0.92 -4.57 -11.47
C THR A 177 0.30 -4.33 -12.35
N GLY A 178 1.22 -3.47 -11.93
CA GLY A 178 2.51 -3.25 -12.59
C GLY A 178 3.61 -4.16 -12.05
N ALA A 179 3.49 -4.61 -10.78
CA ALA A 179 4.43 -5.49 -10.10
C ALA A 179 3.70 -6.71 -9.51
N PRO A 180 4.41 -7.83 -9.22
CA PRO A 180 3.79 -8.97 -8.56
C PRO A 180 3.13 -8.59 -7.24
N ALA A 181 1.84 -8.88 -7.10
CA ALA A 181 1.04 -8.56 -5.94
C ALA A 181 0.92 -9.77 -5.00
N PRO A 182 1.15 -9.65 -3.70
CA PRO A 182 0.96 -10.74 -2.76
C PRO A 182 -0.51 -11.14 -2.69
N ILE A 183 -0.74 -12.41 -2.43
CA ILE A 183 -2.06 -12.99 -2.33
C ILE A 183 -2.40 -13.17 -0.86
N ARG A 184 -3.64 -12.82 -0.48
CA ARG A 184 -4.28 -13.26 0.76
C ARG A 184 -5.33 -14.29 0.43
N ALA A 185 -5.35 -15.37 1.19
CA ALA A 185 -6.30 -16.46 0.98
C ALA A 185 -7.01 -16.80 2.30
N GLU A 186 -8.29 -17.11 2.18
CA GLU A 186 -9.11 -17.62 3.26
C GLU A 186 -9.73 -18.94 2.81
N VAL A 187 -9.58 -19.99 3.61
CA VAL A 187 -10.20 -21.30 3.39
C VAL A 187 -11.18 -21.54 4.53
N LEU A 188 -12.46 -21.25 4.31
CA LEU A 188 -13.55 -21.44 5.26
C LEU A 188 -14.13 -22.84 5.09
N ASN A 189 -14.23 -23.61 6.18
CA ASN A 189 -14.92 -24.89 6.20
C ASN A 189 -16.44 -24.69 6.28
N THR A 190 -17.15 -25.00 5.22
CA THR A 190 -18.63 -24.92 5.15
C THR A 190 -19.31 -26.28 5.29
N GLY A 191 -18.53 -27.35 5.39
CA GLY A 191 -19.01 -28.72 5.60
C GLY A 191 -19.00 -29.12 7.07
N THR A 192 -19.37 -30.39 7.35
CA THR A 192 -19.26 -31.01 8.69
C THR A 192 -17.97 -31.81 8.84
N ALA A 193 -17.33 -32.22 7.74
CA ALA A 193 -16.01 -32.86 7.77
C ALA A 193 -14.94 -31.83 8.10
N PRO A 194 -14.08 -32.03 9.10
CA PRO A 194 -12.96 -31.11 9.36
C PRO A 194 -11.99 -31.11 8.18
N ILE A 195 -11.45 -29.95 7.85
CA ILE A 195 -10.38 -29.84 6.86
C ILE A 195 -9.05 -30.16 7.57
N THR A 196 -8.38 -31.21 7.11
CA THR A 196 -7.13 -31.71 7.71
C THR A 196 -5.89 -31.32 6.93
N GLY A 197 -6.05 -30.79 5.72
CA GLY A 197 -4.97 -30.25 4.91
C GLY A 197 -5.48 -29.32 3.83
N ALA A 198 -4.66 -28.35 3.45
CA ALA A 198 -4.94 -27.40 2.37
C ALA A 198 -3.67 -27.16 1.57
N THR A 199 -3.79 -27.19 0.25
CA THR A 199 -2.73 -26.79 -0.68
C THR A 199 -3.27 -25.75 -1.62
N LEU A 200 -2.66 -24.57 -1.63
CA LEU A 200 -2.95 -23.49 -2.59
C LEU A 200 -1.78 -23.36 -3.55
N THR A 201 -2.05 -23.35 -4.84
CA THR A 201 -1.01 -23.23 -5.88
C THR A 201 -1.31 -22.07 -6.81
N ALA A 202 -0.32 -21.20 -7.00
CA ALA A 202 -0.36 -20.06 -7.90
C ALA A 202 0.97 -19.92 -8.65
N GLY A 203 0.94 -19.95 -9.99
CA GLY A 203 2.13 -19.70 -10.82
C GLY A 203 3.33 -20.64 -10.56
N GLY A 204 3.10 -21.88 -10.10
CA GLY A 204 4.16 -22.86 -9.77
C GLY A 204 4.62 -22.82 -8.32
N ASN A 205 4.26 -21.79 -7.54
CA ASN A 205 4.48 -21.71 -6.10
C ASN A 205 3.31 -22.33 -5.34
N ALA A 206 3.58 -22.90 -4.18
CA ALA A 206 2.56 -23.53 -3.37
C ALA A 206 2.71 -23.25 -1.87
N VAL A 207 1.58 -23.10 -1.21
CA VAL A 207 1.46 -23.22 0.25
C VAL A 207 0.75 -24.53 0.55
N GLN A 208 1.37 -25.39 1.33
CA GLN A 208 0.84 -26.68 1.73
C GLN A 208 0.88 -26.81 3.24
N LEU A 209 -0.29 -26.96 3.84
CA LEU A 209 -0.45 -27.26 5.27
C LEU A 209 -1.11 -28.64 5.41
N SER A 210 -0.68 -29.40 6.42
CA SER A 210 -1.17 -30.75 6.67
C SER A 210 -1.17 -31.09 8.16
N GLY A 211 -2.06 -32.01 8.56
CA GLY A 211 -2.19 -32.40 9.97
C GLY A 211 -2.92 -31.42 10.86
N MET A 212 -3.55 -30.40 10.27
CA MET A 212 -4.39 -29.43 10.98
C MET A 212 -5.83 -29.96 11.19
N ASN A 213 -6.63 -29.22 11.92
CA ASN A 213 -8.04 -29.54 12.14
C ASN A 213 -8.89 -28.25 12.11
N ILE A 214 -9.42 -27.90 10.93
CA ILE A 214 -10.32 -26.77 10.78
C ILE A 214 -11.74 -27.29 10.91
N ALA A 215 -12.40 -26.98 12.03
CA ALA A 215 -13.76 -27.40 12.31
C ALA A 215 -14.78 -26.71 11.39
N SER A 216 -16.02 -27.19 11.41
CA SER A 216 -17.14 -26.57 10.67
C SER A 216 -17.35 -25.11 11.12
N GLY A 217 -17.33 -24.18 10.19
CA GLY A 217 -17.45 -22.74 10.45
C GLY A 217 -16.14 -22.01 10.71
N ASP A 218 -15.04 -22.73 10.92
CA ASP A 218 -13.71 -22.13 11.09
C ASP A 218 -13.00 -21.93 9.75
N ALA A 219 -11.98 -21.08 9.76
CA ALA A 219 -11.21 -20.74 8.58
C ALA A 219 -9.69 -20.81 8.82
N LEU A 220 -8.95 -21.06 7.73
CA LEU A 220 -7.53 -20.84 7.61
C LEU A 220 -7.30 -19.55 6.83
N LEU A 221 -6.53 -18.64 7.39
CA LEU A 221 -6.10 -17.39 6.80
C LEU A 221 -4.63 -17.50 6.40
N ILE A 222 -4.30 -17.18 5.16
CA ILE A 222 -2.93 -17.14 4.65
C ILE A 222 -2.70 -15.73 4.13
N ASP A 223 -1.69 -15.05 4.65
CA ASP A 223 -1.35 -13.69 4.25
C ASP A 223 0.09 -13.63 3.72
N MET A 224 0.24 -13.18 2.47
CA MET A 224 1.54 -12.94 1.85
C MET A 224 1.96 -11.47 1.93
N GLU A 225 1.13 -10.59 2.49
CA GLU A 225 1.60 -9.24 2.86
C GLU A 225 2.34 -9.29 4.21
N PRO A 226 3.44 -8.54 4.35
CA PRO A 226 4.15 -8.49 5.63
C PRO A 226 3.30 -7.93 6.78
N PRO A 227 3.29 -8.60 7.94
CA PRO A 227 4.02 -9.82 8.30
C PRO A 227 3.43 -11.07 7.66
N ILE A 228 4.24 -11.78 6.86
CA ILE A 228 3.82 -12.99 6.14
C ILE A 228 3.50 -14.09 7.14
N GLY A 229 2.37 -14.78 6.96
CA GLY A 229 1.97 -15.83 7.87
C GLY A 229 0.75 -16.64 7.46
N ALA A 230 0.43 -17.62 8.30
CA ALA A 230 -0.81 -18.36 8.26
C ALA A 230 -1.37 -18.50 9.68
N ALA A 231 -2.67 -18.28 9.84
CA ALA A 231 -3.36 -18.39 11.12
C ALA A 231 -4.75 -19.00 10.95
N PHE A 232 -5.27 -19.61 12.00
CA PHE A 232 -6.67 -19.99 12.07
C PHE A 232 -7.57 -18.79 12.43
N SER A 233 -8.86 -18.97 12.25
CA SER A 233 -9.86 -17.91 12.54
C SER A 233 -9.90 -17.46 14.00
N ASP A 234 -9.43 -18.28 14.95
CA ASP A 234 -9.25 -17.96 16.36
C ASP A 234 -7.95 -17.20 16.68
N GLY A 235 -7.08 -17.01 15.67
CA GLY A 235 -5.80 -16.34 15.81
C GLY A 235 -4.61 -17.26 16.12
N GLU A 236 -4.82 -18.57 16.29
CA GLU A 236 -3.72 -19.50 16.44
C GLU A 236 -2.85 -19.56 15.19
N ASN A 237 -1.53 -19.67 15.38
CA ASN A 237 -0.56 -19.77 14.30
C ASN A 237 -0.65 -21.11 13.57
N ALA A 238 -0.89 -21.09 12.27
CA ALA A 238 -0.98 -22.28 11.43
C ALA A 238 0.35 -22.67 10.76
N LEU A 239 1.41 -21.87 10.87
CA LEU A 239 2.73 -22.18 10.27
C LEU A 239 3.36 -23.51 10.75
N PRO A 240 3.17 -23.99 11.99
CA PRO A 240 3.67 -25.31 12.40
C PRO A 240 3.15 -26.50 11.56
N TYR A 241 2.02 -26.30 10.88
CA TYR A 241 1.43 -27.31 9.98
C TYR A 241 1.92 -27.22 8.53
N ALA A 242 2.79 -26.23 8.22
CA ALA A 242 3.27 -25.99 6.87
C ALA A 242 4.36 -27.01 6.48
N ALA A 243 4.05 -27.85 5.49
CA ALA A 243 5.03 -28.70 4.81
C ALA A 243 5.78 -27.93 3.71
N ARG A 244 5.12 -26.92 3.11
CA ARG A 244 5.68 -25.99 2.13
C ARG A 244 5.01 -24.65 2.28
N PHE A 245 5.80 -23.57 2.22
CA PHE A 245 5.29 -22.22 2.36
C PHE A 245 6.03 -21.25 1.41
N ASP A 246 5.65 -21.31 0.14
CA ASP A 246 6.21 -20.41 -0.87
C ASP A 246 5.46 -19.07 -0.88
N TYR A 247 6.13 -18.05 -1.34
CA TYR A 247 5.53 -16.72 -1.51
C TYR A 247 4.59 -16.73 -2.72
N LEU A 248 3.28 -16.67 -2.46
CA LEU A 248 2.25 -16.65 -3.50
C LEU A 248 2.01 -15.23 -3.99
N THR A 249 2.13 -15.02 -5.29
CA THR A 249 1.87 -13.73 -5.94
C THR A 249 0.95 -13.89 -7.15
N ALA A 250 0.17 -12.84 -7.40
CA ALA A 250 -0.58 -12.65 -8.63
C ALA A 250 0.14 -11.63 -9.54
N ARG A 251 0.08 -11.85 -10.84
CA ARG A 251 0.65 -10.96 -11.86
C ARG A 251 -0.46 -10.24 -12.62
N HIS A 252 -0.07 -9.35 -13.53
CA HIS A 252 -1.03 -8.68 -14.41
C HIS A 252 -1.79 -9.67 -15.28
N GLY A 253 -3.08 -9.42 -15.46
CA GLY A 253 -3.96 -10.19 -16.35
C GLY A 253 -4.70 -11.33 -15.66
N PRO A 254 -5.17 -12.32 -16.42
CA PRO A 254 -5.91 -13.47 -15.89
C PRO A 254 -5.05 -14.33 -14.98
N GLN A 255 -5.59 -14.65 -13.81
CA GLN A 255 -4.96 -15.48 -12.80
C GLN A 255 -5.84 -16.69 -12.49
N SER A 256 -5.19 -17.80 -12.19
CA SER A 256 -5.85 -19.02 -11.74
C SER A 256 -5.11 -19.59 -10.55
N ILE A 257 -5.83 -19.77 -9.45
CA ILE A 257 -5.33 -20.40 -8.23
C ILE A 257 -6.06 -21.72 -8.04
N SER A 258 -5.32 -22.81 -7.91
CA SER A 258 -5.89 -24.11 -7.56
C SER A 258 -5.79 -24.32 -6.06
N ALA A 259 -6.87 -24.82 -5.48
CA ALA A 259 -6.94 -25.26 -4.09
C ALA A 259 -7.22 -26.76 -4.04
N THR A 260 -6.44 -27.49 -3.25
CA THR A 260 -6.68 -28.92 -2.95
C THR A 260 -6.81 -29.08 -1.45
N LEU A 261 -7.89 -29.76 -1.02
CA LEU A 261 -8.26 -29.88 0.39
C LEU A 261 -8.31 -31.36 0.78
N ALA A 262 -7.77 -31.66 1.96
CA ALA A 262 -7.95 -32.95 2.61
C ALA A 262 -8.98 -32.81 3.74
N TYR A 263 -9.80 -33.82 3.92
CA TYR A 263 -10.88 -33.84 4.89
C TYR A 263 -10.82 -35.10 5.78
N GLY A 264 -11.30 -34.96 7.01
CA GLY A 264 -11.68 -36.07 7.86
C GLY A 264 -13.05 -36.65 7.48
N SER A 265 -13.70 -37.32 8.43
CA SER A 265 -15.03 -37.93 8.21
C SER A 265 -16.14 -36.88 8.28
N GLY A 266 -17.11 -36.99 7.38
CA GLY A 266 -18.28 -36.10 7.33
C GLY A 266 -18.56 -35.55 5.93
N THR A 267 -19.47 -34.60 5.85
CA THR A 267 -19.80 -33.93 4.58
C THR A 267 -18.76 -32.86 4.25
N LYS A 268 -18.14 -32.97 3.08
CA LYS A 268 -17.15 -32.02 2.61
C LYS A 268 -17.80 -30.73 2.18
N GLY A 269 -17.13 -29.62 2.44
CA GLY A 269 -17.57 -28.29 2.01
C GLY A 269 -16.54 -27.25 2.35
N ALA A 270 -16.17 -26.42 1.39
CA ALA A 270 -15.30 -25.29 1.66
C ALA A 270 -15.64 -24.11 0.74
N LYS A 271 -15.43 -22.89 1.24
CA LYS A 271 -15.37 -21.67 0.47
C LYS A 271 -13.96 -21.13 0.53
N ILE A 272 -13.33 -20.96 -0.62
CA ILE A 272 -12.00 -20.38 -0.75
C ILE A 272 -12.18 -18.97 -1.30
N THR A 273 -11.65 -17.98 -0.58
CA THR A 273 -11.66 -16.57 -0.98
C THR A 273 -10.23 -16.12 -1.19
N ILE A 274 -9.94 -15.56 -2.34
CA ILE A 274 -8.64 -14.97 -2.69
C ILE A 274 -8.79 -13.47 -2.79
N LYS A 275 -7.84 -12.76 -2.19
CA LYS A 275 -7.75 -11.30 -2.26
C LYS A 275 -6.36 -10.92 -2.74
N ALA A 276 -6.30 -9.95 -3.66
CA ALA A 276 -5.04 -9.41 -4.16
C ALA A 276 -5.20 -7.91 -4.45
N ARG A 277 -4.19 -7.14 -4.09
CA ARG A 277 -4.16 -5.69 -4.31
C ARG A 277 -3.10 -5.35 -5.33
N GLY A 278 -3.50 -4.66 -6.41
CA GLY A 278 -2.57 -4.21 -7.45
C GLY A 278 -1.47 -3.31 -6.88
N ARG A 279 -0.25 -3.48 -7.39
CA ARG A 279 0.94 -2.67 -7.10
C ARG A 279 1.46 -2.05 -8.40
N PHE A 280 1.80 -0.76 -8.38
CA PHE A 280 2.18 0.01 -9.57
C PHE A 280 3.49 0.75 -9.35
#